data_86a5a5e8d1dbe24c740bd979d35a5dc3
#
_entry.id   86a5a5e8d1dbe24c740bd979d35a5dc3
#
_cell.length_a   1.000
_cell.length_b   1.000
_cell.length_c   1.000
_cell.angle_alpha   90.00
_cell.angle_beta   90.00
_cell.angle_gamma   90.00
#
_symmetry.space_group_name_H-M   'P 1'
#
loop_
_entity.id
_entity.type
_entity.pdbx_description
1 polymer ?
#
loop_
_entity_poly.entity_id
_entity_poly.type
_entity_poly.pdbx_seq_one_letter_code
_entity_poly.pdbx_strand_id
1 'polypeptide(L)'
;YGNQPQIAQWNLARLAEALLPLAPDQEKLAEGLALYADTFSNAWRGALARKLGVAALDQPGDDELVSGLFQLLAQTETDFTIFFRNLATPTVESLRPAYYGEVPEETLEVWLGKYLRRTKNEDRSGMNSANPKYVFRNYLAQQAIDAIEQGGDTAPLERLMVVLRRPYDEQPEHQDLAARRPEWARHKAGCSALSCSS
;
A
#
# COMPACT_ATOMS: atom_id res chain seq x y z
N TYR A 1 9.40 -5.96 3.40
CA TYR A 1 8.22 -6.16 2.53
C TYR A 1 8.58 -6.24 1.04
N GLY A 2 9.58 -5.48 0.55
CA GLY A 2 9.96 -5.46 -0.86
C GLY A 2 10.36 -6.81 -1.46
N ASN A 3 10.84 -7.74 -0.65
CA ASN A 3 11.27 -9.07 -1.09
C ASN A 3 10.14 -10.11 -1.09
N GLN A 4 8.91 -9.75 -0.70
CA GLN A 4 7.80 -10.71 -0.63
C GLN A 4 7.53 -11.47 -1.94
N PRO A 5 7.57 -10.84 -3.13
CA PRO A 5 7.37 -11.57 -4.38
C PRO A 5 8.41 -12.64 -4.64
N GLN A 6 9.69 -12.36 -4.36
CA GLN A 6 10.76 -13.34 -4.53
C GLN A 6 10.66 -14.48 -3.51
N ILE A 7 10.30 -14.16 -2.26
CA ILE A 7 10.07 -15.18 -1.22
C ILE A 7 8.86 -16.04 -1.56
N ALA A 8 7.79 -15.46 -2.10
CA ALA A 8 6.63 -16.23 -2.57
C ALA A 8 7.00 -17.17 -3.72
N GLN A 9 7.77 -16.71 -4.69
CA GLN A 9 8.27 -17.53 -5.77
C GLN A 9 9.16 -18.68 -5.25
N TRP A 10 10.06 -18.39 -4.31
CA TRP A 10 10.88 -19.39 -3.65
C TRP A 10 10.01 -20.44 -2.90
N ASN A 11 8.99 -20.00 -2.16
CA ASN A 11 8.07 -20.91 -1.47
C ASN A 11 7.30 -21.81 -2.46
N LEU A 12 6.87 -21.26 -3.60
CA LEU A 12 6.22 -22.05 -4.66
C LEU A 12 7.19 -23.08 -5.27
N ALA A 13 8.46 -22.73 -5.43
CA ALA A 13 9.48 -23.69 -5.87
C ALA A 13 9.67 -24.85 -4.86
N ARG A 14 9.71 -24.53 -3.54
CA ARG A 14 9.77 -25.57 -2.50
C ARG A 14 8.53 -26.45 -2.48
N LEU A 15 7.35 -25.84 -2.70
CA LEU A 15 6.10 -26.60 -2.82
C LEU A 15 6.11 -27.55 -4.04
N ALA A 16 6.58 -27.05 -5.19
CA ALA A 16 6.70 -27.89 -6.39
C ALA A 16 7.62 -29.11 -6.16
N GLU A 17 8.78 -28.90 -5.51
CA GLU A 17 9.68 -30.00 -5.14
C GLU A 17 8.99 -31.01 -4.20
N ALA A 18 8.26 -30.54 -3.21
CA ALA A 18 7.55 -31.39 -2.27
C ALA A 18 6.43 -32.21 -2.94
N LEU A 19 5.88 -31.73 -4.05
CA LEU A 19 4.81 -32.39 -4.82
C LEU A 19 5.35 -33.43 -5.82
N LEU A 20 6.64 -33.47 -6.12
CA LEU A 20 7.23 -34.40 -7.09
C LEU A 20 6.89 -35.90 -6.85
N PRO A 21 6.80 -36.39 -5.61
CA PRO A 21 6.40 -37.78 -5.36
C PRO A 21 4.93 -38.08 -5.75
N LEU A 22 4.07 -37.06 -5.76
CA LEU A 22 2.65 -37.19 -6.08
C LEU A 22 2.34 -36.78 -7.54
N ALA A 23 3.09 -35.85 -8.06
CA ALA A 23 2.97 -35.29 -9.41
C ALA A 23 4.36 -35.24 -10.07
N PRO A 24 4.83 -36.37 -10.66
CA PRO A 24 6.21 -36.50 -11.12
C PRO A 24 6.53 -35.74 -12.42
N ASP A 25 5.55 -35.03 -12.98
CA ASP A 25 5.70 -34.21 -14.19
C ASP A 25 6.42 -32.88 -13.84
N GLN A 26 7.74 -32.90 -13.87
CA GLN A 26 8.57 -31.72 -13.55
C GLN A 26 8.34 -30.57 -14.53
N GLU A 27 8.02 -30.86 -15.79
CA GLU A 27 7.83 -29.84 -16.82
C GLU A 27 6.61 -28.98 -16.49
N LYS A 28 5.47 -29.61 -16.14
CA LYS A 28 4.26 -28.88 -15.70
C LYS A 28 4.46 -28.07 -14.42
N LEU A 29 5.23 -28.59 -13.48
CA LEU A 29 5.55 -27.83 -12.25
C LEU A 29 6.41 -26.60 -12.56
N ALA A 30 7.38 -26.73 -13.49
CA ALA A 30 8.21 -25.63 -13.94
C ALA A 30 7.41 -24.58 -14.73
N GLU A 31 6.48 -25.00 -15.60
CA GLU A 31 5.54 -24.09 -16.28
C GLU A 31 4.70 -23.28 -15.29
N GLY A 32 4.18 -23.93 -14.24
CA GLY A 32 3.43 -23.25 -13.18
C GLY A 32 4.27 -22.19 -12.43
N LEU A 33 5.55 -22.49 -12.18
CA LEU A 33 6.48 -21.51 -11.55
C LEU A 33 6.80 -20.33 -12.48
N ALA A 34 6.97 -20.58 -13.77
CA ALA A 34 7.21 -19.52 -14.76
C ALA A 34 6.01 -18.56 -14.86
N LEU A 35 4.79 -19.11 -14.79
CA LEU A 35 3.56 -18.32 -14.86
C LEU A 35 3.44 -17.32 -13.70
N TYR A 36 4.01 -17.61 -12.52
CA TYR A 36 3.95 -16.72 -11.36
C TYR A 36 4.55 -15.35 -11.62
N ALA A 37 5.74 -15.29 -12.20
CA ALA A 37 6.46 -14.02 -12.41
C ALA A 37 5.68 -13.06 -13.33
N ASP A 38 5.16 -13.57 -14.44
CA ASP A 38 4.39 -12.79 -15.40
C ASP A 38 3.04 -12.36 -14.81
N THR A 39 2.35 -13.27 -14.11
CA THR A 39 1.08 -12.98 -13.45
C THR A 39 1.24 -11.90 -12.39
N PHE A 40 2.29 -12.03 -11.55
CA PHE A 40 2.58 -11.02 -10.52
C PHE A 40 2.89 -9.66 -11.15
N SER A 41 3.78 -9.62 -12.15
CA SER A 41 4.17 -8.37 -12.82
C SER A 41 2.96 -7.65 -13.41
N ASN A 42 2.12 -8.38 -14.15
CA ASN A 42 0.91 -7.83 -14.77
C ASN A 42 -0.10 -7.33 -13.72
N ALA A 43 -0.33 -8.11 -12.66
CA ALA A 43 -1.24 -7.74 -11.57
C ALA A 43 -0.73 -6.50 -10.81
N TRP A 44 0.58 -6.42 -10.55
CA TRP A 44 1.21 -5.29 -9.89
C TRP A 44 1.08 -4.00 -10.73
N ARG A 45 1.44 -4.06 -12.03
CA ARG A 45 1.29 -2.92 -12.96
C ARG A 45 -0.17 -2.47 -13.05
N GLY A 46 -1.12 -3.41 -13.17
CA GLY A 46 -2.54 -3.09 -13.19
C GLY A 46 -3.05 -2.47 -11.88
N ALA A 47 -2.60 -2.97 -10.72
CA ALA A 47 -2.93 -2.37 -9.43
C ALA A 47 -2.38 -0.96 -9.28
N LEU A 48 -1.13 -0.73 -9.71
CA LEU A 48 -0.50 0.58 -9.65
C LEU A 48 -1.15 1.57 -10.64
N ALA A 49 -1.51 1.11 -11.85
CA ALA A 49 -2.25 1.92 -12.82
C ALA A 49 -3.55 2.47 -12.21
N ARG A 50 -4.36 1.59 -11.58
CA ARG A 50 -5.59 2.02 -10.90
C ARG A 50 -5.32 3.01 -9.77
N LYS A 51 -4.25 2.80 -8.99
CA LYS A 51 -3.85 3.72 -7.91
C LYS A 51 -3.44 5.10 -8.43
N LEU A 52 -2.82 5.15 -9.60
CA LEU A 52 -2.39 6.38 -10.26
C LEU A 52 -3.50 7.01 -11.12
N GLY A 53 -4.65 6.35 -11.28
CA GLY A 53 -5.76 6.84 -12.10
C GLY A 53 -5.44 6.86 -13.59
N VAL A 54 -4.68 5.88 -14.08
CA VAL A 54 -4.41 5.66 -15.50
C VAL A 54 -4.99 4.31 -15.94
N ALA A 55 -5.38 4.23 -17.20
CA ALA A 55 -5.96 2.99 -17.75
C ALA A 55 -4.94 1.83 -17.73
N ALA A 56 -3.71 2.09 -18.13
CA ALA A 56 -2.59 1.15 -18.11
C ALA A 56 -1.26 1.89 -17.96
N LEU A 57 -0.22 1.17 -17.54
CA LEU A 57 1.17 1.67 -17.47
C LEU A 57 1.97 1.08 -18.65
N ASP A 58 1.62 1.47 -19.88
CA ASP A 58 2.16 0.93 -21.13
C ASP A 58 2.67 2.00 -22.10
N GLN A 59 2.64 3.27 -21.68
CA GLN A 59 3.13 4.38 -22.49
C GLN A 59 4.61 4.66 -22.25
N PRO A 60 5.33 5.21 -23.24
CA PRO A 60 6.69 5.69 -23.04
C PRO A 60 6.79 6.67 -21.87
N GLY A 61 7.72 6.44 -20.96
CA GLY A 61 7.92 7.25 -19.75
C GLY A 61 7.14 6.79 -18.51
N ASP A 62 6.29 5.77 -18.61
CA ASP A 62 5.56 5.24 -17.44
C ASP A 62 6.51 4.57 -16.43
N ASP A 63 7.54 3.86 -16.87
CA ASP A 63 8.51 3.23 -15.98
C ASP A 63 9.35 4.29 -15.23
N GLU A 64 9.71 5.39 -15.88
CA GLU A 64 10.39 6.53 -15.25
C GLU A 64 9.47 7.27 -14.27
N LEU A 65 8.18 7.40 -14.59
CA LEU A 65 7.20 8.00 -13.69
C LEU A 65 7.04 7.16 -12.43
N VAL A 66 6.93 5.84 -12.58
CA VAL A 66 6.79 4.87 -11.46
C VAL A 66 8.06 4.82 -10.63
N SER A 67 9.23 4.70 -11.24
CA SER A 67 10.49 4.67 -10.49
C SER A 67 10.73 5.98 -9.75
N GLY A 68 10.43 7.13 -10.38
CA GLY A 68 10.49 8.44 -9.75
C GLY A 68 9.53 8.58 -8.57
N LEU A 69 8.32 8.00 -8.64
CA LEU A 69 7.40 7.96 -7.52
C LEU A 69 8.00 7.22 -6.32
N PHE A 70 8.52 6.02 -6.52
CA PHE A 70 9.07 5.24 -5.40
C PHE A 70 10.35 5.86 -4.84
N GLN A 71 11.17 6.51 -5.68
CA GLN A 71 12.32 7.30 -5.21
C GLN A 71 11.85 8.48 -4.34
N LEU A 72 10.84 9.23 -4.79
CA LEU A 72 10.25 10.33 -4.02
C LEU A 72 9.73 9.84 -2.65
N LEU A 73 8.96 8.74 -2.64
CA LEU A 73 8.39 8.18 -1.42
C LEU A 73 9.44 7.58 -0.45
N ALA A 74 10.66 7.30 -0.95
CA ALA A 74 11.77 6.80 -0.16
C ALA A 74 12.69 7.92 0.40
N GLN A 75 12.57 9.17 -0.09
CA GLN A 75 13.42 10.28 0.36
C GLN A 75 13.13 10.68 1.82
N THR A 76 11.86 10.66 2.20
CA THR A 76 11.41 10.96 3.55
C THR A 76 10.34 9.96 3.98
N GLU A 77 10.17 9.79 5.29
CA GLU A 77 9.12 8.92 5.81
C GLU A 77 7.75 9.41 5.36
N THR A 78 7.05 8.60 4.56
CA THR A 78 5.81 8.96 3.91
C THR A 78 4.72 7.92 4.20
N ASP A 79 3.52 8.38 4.54
CA ASP A 79 2.33 7.54 4.66
C ASP A 79 1.74 7.25 3.28
N PHE A 80 1.96 6.04 2.77
CA PHE A 80 1.51 5.61 1.46
C PHE A 80 -0.01 5.73 1.27
N THR A 81 -0.78 5.38 2.29
CA THR A 81 -2.24 5.42 2.23
C THR A 81 -2.73 6.83 2.01
N ILE A 82 -2.24 7.77 2.81
CA ILE A 82 -2.61 9.19 2.71
C ILE A 82 -2.10 9.78 1.38
N PHE A 83 -0.87 9.46 0.99
CA PHE A 83 -0.31 9.94 -0.27
C PHE A 83 -1.19 9.55 -1.48
N PHE A 84 -1.46 8.26 -1.64
CA PHE A 84 -2.25 7.78 -2.79
C PHE A 84 -3.72 8.24 -2.73
N ARG A 85 -4.31 8.35 -1.54
CA ARG A 85 -5.67 8.88 -1.39
C ARG A 85 -5.74 10.35 -1.84
N ASN A 86 -4.79 11.16 -1.40
CA ASN A 86 -4.74 12.58 -1.69
C ASN A 86 -4.28 12.87 -3.14
N LEU A 87 -3.66 11.91 -3.83
CA LEU A 87 -3.27 12.03 -5.22
C LEU A 87 -4.47 12.20 -6.18
N ALA A 88 -5.70 11.94 -5.73
CA ALA A 88 -6.90 12.27 -6.48
C ALA A 88 -7.03 13.78 -6.75
N THR A 89 -6.49 14.62 -5.87
CA THR A 89 -6.37 16.09 -6.02
C THR A 89 -4.88 16.48 -5.98
N PRO A 90 -4.11 16.27 -7.06
CA PRO A 90 -2.65 16.23 -7.04
C PRO A 90 -2.02 17.63 -6.98
N THR A 91 -1.86 18.16 -5.80
CA THR A 91 -1.11 19.39 -5.51
C THR A 91 -0.10 19.13 -4.38
N VAL A 92 0.94 19.93 -4.27
CA VAL A 92 1.89 19.85 -3.16
C VAL A 92 1.15 19.94 -1.83
N GLU A 93 0.20 20.87 -1.72
CA GLU A 93 -0.58 21.11 -0.51
C GLU A 93 -1.42 19.91 -0.10
N SER A 94 -2.10 19.26 -1.07
CA SER A 94 -2.91 18.07 -0.78
C SER A 94 -2.07 16.86 -0.35
N LEU A 95 -0.83 16.75 -0.82
CA LEU A 95 0.07 15.63 -0.51
C LEU A 95 0.88 15.86 0.76
N ARG A 96 1.05 17.12 1.22
CA ARG A 96 1.80 17.49 2.43
C ARG A 96 1.41 16.66 3.67
N PRO A 97 0.12 16.37 3.96
CA PRO A 97 -0.27 15.56 5.11
C PRO A 97 0.27 14.13 5.13
N ALA A 98 0.73 13.60 3.99
CA ALA A 98 1.30 12.26 3.92
C ALA A 98 2.72 12.16 4.48
N TYR A 99 3.45 13.26 4.61
CA TYR A 99 4.84 13.28 5.04
C TYR A 99 4.94 13.42 6.56
N TYR A 100 5.80 12.62 7.20
CA TYR A 100 6.05 12.68 8.64
C TYR A 100 7.07 13.76 9.02
N GLY A 101 7.91 14.16 8.08
CA GLY A 101 8.94 15.18 8.25
C GLY A 101 8.83 16.28 7.20
N GLU A 102 9.97 16.79 6.79
CA GLU A 102 10.07 17.80 5.75
C GLU A 102 9.60 17.25 4.39
N VAL A 103 8.80 18.04 3.69
CA VAL A 103 8.31 17.68 2.34
C VAL A 103 9.42 17.97 1.33
N PRO A 104 9.81 17.02 0.49
CA PRO A 104 10.80 17.26 -0.58
C PRO A 104 10.15 18.03 -1.74
N GLU A 105 9.82 19.29 -1.52
CA GLU A 105 8.94 20.09 -2.39
C GLU A 105 9.44 20.14 -3.84
N GLU A 106 10.71 20.41 -4.07
CA GLU A 106 11.29 20.48 -5.41
C GLU A 106 11.15 19.15 -6.18
N THR A 107 11.47 18.03 -5.54
CA THR A 107 11.35 16.70 -6.17
C THR A 107 9.88 16.34 -6.38
N LEU A 108 9.02 16.70 -5.43
CA LEU A 108 7.57 16.46 -5.52
C LEU A 108 6.96 17.26 -6.66
N GLU A 109 7.30 18.53 -6.83
CA GLU A 109 6.80 19.38 -7.92
C GLU A 109 7.23 18.85 -9.29
N VAL A 110 8.51 18.44 -9.43
CA VAL A 110 9.03 17.86 -10.67
C VAL A 110 8.26 16.58 -11.01
N TRP A 111 8.05 15.70 -10.02
CA TRP A 111 7.30 14.47 -10.23
C TRP A 111 5.82 14.75 -10.55
N LEU A 112 5.16 15.64 -9.81
CA LEU A 112 3.78 16.05 -10.06
C LEU A 112 3.61 16.62 -11.47
N GLY A 113 4.55 17.41 -11.96
CA GLY A 113 4.53 17.92 -13.31
C GLY A 113 4.54 16.81 -14.36
N LYS A 114 5.30 15.73 -14.16
CA LYS A 114 5.28 14.55 -15.04
C LYS A 114 3.96 13.80 -14.93
N TYR A 115 3.48 13.56 -13.71
CA TYR A 115 2.24 12.88 -13.41
C TYR A 115 1.02 13.59 -14.05
N LEU A 116 0.91 14.91 -13.88
CA LEU A 116 -0.18 15.70 -14.44
C LEU A 116 -0.19 15.70 -15.99
N ARG A 117 1.00 15.70 -16.61
CA ARG A 117 1.10 15.56 -18.07
C ARG A 117 0.61 14.19 -18.52
N ARG A 118 1.05 13.12 -17.82
CA ARG A 118 0.64 11.74 -18.13
C ARG A 118 -0.86 11.53 -17.97
N THR A 119 -1.46 12.14 -16.96
CA THR A 119 -2.88 11.94 -16.61
C THR A 119 -3.82 12.98 -17.20
N LYS A 120 -3.34 13.86 -18.08
CA LYS A 120 -4.14 14.99 -18.62
C LYS A 120 -5.46 14.56 -19.25
N ASN A 121 -5.47 13.41 -19.93
CA ASN A 121 -6.62 12.89 -20.66
C ASN A 121 -7.23 11.65 -19.99
N GLU A 122 -6.82 11.31 -18.76
CA GLU A 122 -7.32 10.16 -18.03
C GLU A 122 -8.52 10.51 -17.16
N ASP A 123 -9.46 9.60 -17.06
CA ASP A 123 -10.54 9.70 -16.05
C ASP A 123 -10.05 9.19 -14.70
N ARG A 124 -9.80 10.12 -13.80
CA ARG A 124 -9.32 9.83 -12.44
C ARG A 124 -10.45 9.69 -11.41
N SER A 125 -11.71 9.75 -11.83
CA SER A 125 -12.86 9.67 -10.90
C SER A 125 -12.88 8.38 -10.07
N GLY A 126 -12.36 7.28 -10.64
CA GLY A 126 -12.26 5.97 -9.98
C GLY A 126 -11.09 5.79 -9.03
N MET A 127 -10.16 6.75 -8.89
CA MET A 127 -8.94 6.56 -8.07
C MET A 127 -9.23 6.19 -6.62
N ASN A 128 -10.26 6.77 -6.03
CA ASN A 128 -10.61 6.52 -4.63
C ASN A 128 -11.14 5.11 -4.39
N SER A 129 -11.63 4.41 -5.41
CA SER A 129 -11.99 2.99 -5.31
C SER A 129 -10.79 2.04 -5.33
N ALA A 130 -9.61 2.53 -5.74
CA ALA A 130 -8.34 1.79 -5.70
C ALA A 130 -7.43 2.25 -4.54
N ASN A 131 -7.73 3.38 -3.92
CA ASN A 131 -6.95 3.99 -2.85
C ASN A 131 -7.79 4.10 -1.58
N PRO A 132 -7.70 3.12 -0.66
CA PRO A 132 -8.50 3.13 0.56
C PRO A 132 -8.16 4.36 1.41
N LYS A 133 -9.16 4.93 2.08
CA LYS A 133 -8.97 5.97 3.08
C LYS A 133 -8.60 5.38 4.44
N TYR A 134 -9.19 4.23 4.76
CA TYR A 134 -9.00 3.54 6.02
C TYR A 134 -8.25 2.23 5.79
N VAL A 135 -7.23 1.99 6.60
CA VAL A 135 -6.45 0.75 6.58
C VAL A 135 -6.22 0.26 8.01
N PHE A 136 -6.03 -1.04 8.17
CA PHE A 136 -5.68 -1.62 9.46
C PHE A 136 -4.27 -1.20 9.86
N ARG A 137 -4.16 -0.15 10.69
CA ARG A 137 -2.88 0.35 11.18
C ARG A 137 -2.55 -0.30 12.51
N ASN A 138 -1.30 -0.72 12.68
CA ASN A 138 -0.86 -1.41 13.90
C ASN A 138 -1.13 -0.59 15.17
N TYR A 139 -0.98 0.76 15.13
CA TYR A 139 -1.26 1.57 16.30
C TYR A 139 -2.76 1.59 16.69
N LEU A 140 -3.67 1.48 15.71
CA LEU A 140 -5.10 1.37 15.98
C LEU A 140 -5.44 0.00 16.59
N ALA A 141 -4.81 -1.06 16.07
CA ALA A 141 -4.92 -2.38 16.68
C ALA A 141 -4.41 -2.38 18.12
N GLN A 142 -3.27 -1.76 18.39
CA GLN A 142 -2.70 -1.66 19.72
C GLN A 142 -3.60 -0.86 20.68
N GLN A 143 -4.21 0.22 20.22
CA GLN A 143 -5.19 0.97 21.03
C GLN A 143 -6.40 0.12 21.40
N ALA A 144 -6.90 -0.70 20.47
CA ALA A 144 -8.00 -1.62 20.76
C ALA A 144 -7.59 -2.71 21.75
N ILE A 145 -6.37 -3.27 21.63
CA ILE A 145 -5.81 -4.25 22.57
C ILE A 145 -5.69 -3.61 23.95
N ASP A 146 -5.06 -2.44 24.06
CA ASP A 146 -4.83 -1.74 25.33
C ASP A 146 -6.18 -1.45 26.04
N ALA A 147 -7.23 -1.04 25.29
CA ALA A 147 -8.56 -0.77 25.85
C ALA A 147 -9.23 -2.04 26.43
N ILE A 148 -9.09 -3.16 25.74
CA ILE A 148 -9.63 -4.46 26.20
C ILE A 148 -8.87 -4.95 27.42
N GLU A 149 -7.55 -4.91 27.41
CA GLU A 149 -6.72 -5.42 28.51
C GLU A 149 -6.86 -4.59 29.80
N GLN A 150 -6.97 -3.26 29.67
CA GLN A 150 -7.03 -2.35 30.81
C GLN A 150 -8.44 -2.19 31.39
N GLY A 151 -9.48 -2.30 30.57
CA GLY A 151 -10.84 -1.98 31.01
C GLY A 151 -11.95 -2.89 30.47
N GLY A 152 -11.61 -3.90 29.67
CA GLY A 152 -12.61 -4.75 29.00
C GLY A 152 -13.40 -4.00 27.92
N ASP A 153 -12.93 -2.80 27.47
CA ASP A 153 -13.63 -1.95 26.50
C ASP A 153 -13.39 -2.45 25.07
N THR A 154 -14.44 -2.99 24.44
CA THR A 154 -14.42 -3.45 23.03
C THR A 154 -14.77 -2.37 22.03
N ALA A 155 -15.25 -1.21 22.44
CA ALA A 155 -15.72 -0.17 21.52
C ALA A 155 -14.68 0.30 20.48
N PRO A 156 -13.38 0.47 20.81
CA PRO A 156 -12.39 0.81 19.80
C PRO A 156 -12.23 -0.27 18.72
N LEU A 157 -12.28 -1.55 19.09
CA LEU A 157 -12.22 -2.67 18.15
C LEU A 157 -13.45 -2.69 17.24
N GLU A 158 -14.64 -2.58 17.81
CA GLU A 158 -15.90 -2.59 17.08
C GLU A 158 -15.96 -1.43 16.08
N ARG A 159 -15.55 -0.25 16.50
CA ARG A 159 -15.45 0.94 15.64
C ARG A 159 -14.49 0.74 14.49
N LEU A 160 -13.30 0.16 14.74
CA LEU A 160 -12.33 -0.16 13.71
C LEU A 160 -12.89 -1.19 12.73
N MET A 161 -13.57 -2.23 13.20
CA MET A 161 -14.21 -3.25 12.36
C MET A 161 -15.31 -2.65 11.47
N VAL A 162 -16.10 -1.71 11.96
CA VAL A 162 -17.14 -1.01 11.18
C VAL A 162 -16.50 -0.26 10.02
N VAL A 163 -15.48 0.54 10.29
CA VAL A 163 -14.79 1.36 9.28
C VAL A 163 -14.12 0.50 8.21
N LEU A 164 -13.46 -0.58 8.60
CA LEU A 164 -12.72 -1.45 7.68
C LEU A 164 -13.61 -2.30 6.76
N ARG A 165 -14.92 -2.37 7.01
CA ARG A 165 -15.87 -3.02 6.08
C ARG A 165 -16.10 -2.18 4.81
N ARG A 166 -15.88 -0.87 4.87
CA ARG A 166 -16.02 0.07 3.75
C ARG A 166 -14.81 1.00 3.67
N PRO A 167 -13.60 0.46 3.43
CA PRO A 167 -12.35 1.19 3.61
C PRO A 167 -12.14 2.30 2.57
N TYR A 168 -12.90 2.28 1.48
CA TYR A 168 -12.81 3.25 0.39
C TYR A 168 -13.80 4.41 0.52
N ASP A 169 -14.82 4.24 1.37
CA ASP A 169 -15.88 5.24 1.54
C ASP A 169 -15.41 6.42 2.39
N GLU A 170 -16.05 7.58 2.17
CA GLU A 170 -15.97 8.69 3.10
C GLU A 170 -16.85 8.38 4.32
N GLN A 171 -16.25 8.41 5.51
CA GLN A 171 -16.90 8.17 6.79
C GLN A 171 -16.51 9.31 7.73
N PRO A 172 -17.16 10.49 7.63
CA PRO A 172 -16.73 11.69 8.36
C PRO A 172 -16.67 11.52 9.87
N GLU A 173 -17.56 10.68 10.43
CA GLU A 173 -17.64 10.35 11.86
C GLU A 173 -16.43 9.54 12.37
N HIS A 174 -15.61 9.00 11.44
CA HIS A 174 -14.46 8.17 11.73
C HIS A 174 -13.15 8.76 11.15
N GLN A 175 -13.13 10.06 10.86
CA GLN A 175 -11.99 10.72 10.22
C GLN A 175 -10.67 10.55 10.98
N ASP A 176 -10.71 10.44 12.30
CA ASP A 176 -9.56 10.20 13.18
C ASP A 176 -8.88 8.85 12.90
N LEU A 177 -9.64 7.81 12.45
CA LEU A 177 -9.09 6.50 12.09
C LEU A 177 -8.33 6.52 10.74
N ALA A 178 -8.47 7.58 9.94
CA ALA A 178 -7.70 7.80 8.72
C ALA A 178 -6.39 8.56 8.97
N ALA A 179 -6.14 9.02 10.18
CA ALA A 179 -4.95 9.80 10.52
C ALA A 179 -3.66 8.98 10.35
N ARG A 180 -2.56 9.68 10.05
CA ARG A 180 -1.23 9.05 10.04
C ARG A 180 -0.84 8.56 11.44
N ARG A 181 0.14 7.64 11.49
CA ARG A 181 0.67 7.13 12.76
C ARG A 181 1.10 8.29 13.69
N PRO A 182 0.60 8.33 14.93
CA PRO A 182 1.03 9.33 15.91
C PRO A 182 2.46 9.05 16.40
N GLU A 183 3.15 10.07 16.88
CA GLU A 183 4.57 9.98 17.29
C GLU A 183 4.80 8.96 18.41
N TRP A 184 3.88 8.83 19.38
CA TRP A 184 4.00 7.83 20.45
C TRP A 184 4.10 6.40 19.95
N ALA A 185 3.49 6.10 18.77
CA ALA A 185 3.49 4.76 18.18
C ALA A 185 4.76 4.46 17.37
N ARG A 186 5.64 5.45 17.17
CA ARG A 186 6.83 5.30 16.33
C ARG A 186 7.79 4.23 16.83
N HIS A 187 7.97 4.17 18.15
CA HIS A 187 8.92 3.27 18.80
C HIS A 187 8.24 2.21 19.69
N LYS A 188 6.90 2.21 19.76
CA LYS A 188 6.15 1.24 20.56
C LYS A 188 6.20 -0.14 19.89
N ALA A 189 6.57 -1.16 20.65
CA ALA A 189 6.49 -2.56 20.21
C ALA A 189 5.05 -2.90 19.78
N GLY A 190 4.90 -3.65 18.71
CA GLY A 190 3.59 -3.96 18.10
C GLY A 190 3.03 -2.86 17.18
N CYS A 191 3.52 -1.61 17.25
CA CYS A 191 3.04 -0.52 16.39
C CYS A 191 3.93 -0.29 15.16
N SER A 192 5.23 -0.14 15.36
CA SER A 192 6.18 0.15 14.27
C SER A 192 7.47 -0.67 14.40
N ALA A 193 7.80 -1.10 15.61
CA ALA A 193 8.88 -2.03 15.84
C ALA A 193 8.34 -3.47 15.72
N LEU A 194 9.08 -4.36 15.04
CA LEU A 194 8.78 -5.78 15.06
C LEU A 194 8.88 -6.25 16.51
N SER A 195 7.76 -6.70 17.09
CA SER A 195 7.81 -7.45 18.33
C SER A 195 8.30 -8.86 17.97
N CYS A 196 9.57 -9.15 18.23
CA CYS A 196 10.03 -10.53 18.28
C CYS A 196 9.49 -11.16 19.57
N SER A 197 8.20 -11.43 19.61
CA SER A 197 7.59 -12.35 20.58
C SER A 197 7.12 -13.55 19.80
N SER A 198 8.00 -14.48 19.61
CA SER A 198 7.69 -15.88 19.33
C SER A 198 7.86 -16.66 20.60
#